data_fddece00facd8d894f16a16939e4e9d6
#
_entry.id   fddece00facd8d894f16a16939e4e9d6
#
_cell.length_a   1.000
_cell.length_b   1.000
_cell.length_c   1.000
_cell.angle_alpha   90.00
_cell.angle_beta   90.00
_cell.angle_gamma   90.00
#
_symmetry.space_group_name_H-M   'P 1'
#
loop_
_entity.id
_entity.type
_entity.pdbx_description
1 polymer ?
#
loop_
_entity_poly.entity_id
_entity_poly.type
_entity_poly.pdbx_seq_one_letter_code
_entity_poly.pdbx_strand_id
1 'polypeptide(L)'
;MKNHILHEKREFTNVRDLVEWAGDFYGDKYAYSYRENTLRGENISISFKDFRDSVRALASELIARGYAGKHCVLIAKPSYEWALTYYAVLSIGAVLVPLDRDWQTEDLIATAKTADIDFLFCDADISDKAEAISEACALDGKVVSLGGEGDNTPAALIEAGRAKFEEDNTPYFEALIDPMKMSLLVFTSGTTGKGKGVMLSQNSILSDVADIIPYIDFADKTVSVLPWHHTYGSTVMLLGHVMIGCEVYISAGIRYVQKELKDQKPGHLILVPLYLETFYRKIKANIKEQGKEALVERTIKLSNGLRKIGIDRRAQLFGAIRAAFGGEIKTVITGGAPINPEIIDFFDAIGISTLNGYGITECAPLVAANRSLNIVRGSVGNVTDMDTVKIANPNEDGEGEIWVKGPNVMIGYYKDEKATVEAFEQGYFKTGDYGKLDKNGILYITGRKKNLIILSNGKNVYPEEIENALVAVPGVLDIIVYEGQSRRGMEYNAIVAEVYPDMEFCEKNGIEDIKAYLKTFVDDYNRTAVPYKKIGVLKVRKKEFPKNTLRKIQRFKLDMSID
;
A
#
# COMPACT_ATOMS: atom_id res chain seq x y z
N MET A 1 12.25 23.93 -8.78
CA MET A 1 11.82 23.48 -10.12
C MET A 1 10.33 23.20 -10.01
N LYS A 2 9.52 24.00 -10.69
CA LYS A 2 8.06 23.89 -10.62
C LYS A 2 7.61 22.62 -11.36
N ASN A 3 6.64 21.94 -10.79
CA ASN A 3 5.75 20.89 -11.26
C ASN A 3 5.73 20.72 -12.79
N HIS A 4 6.67 19.95 -13.34
CA HIS A 4 6.55 19.51 -14.72
C HIS A 4 5.49 18.44 -14.78
N ILE A 5 4.39 18.75 -15.43
CA ILE A 5 3.30 17.83 -15.75
C ILE A 5 3.79 16.91 -16.87
N LEU A 6 3.73 15.59 -16.61
CA LEU A 6 4.09 14.55 -17.58
C LEU A 6 2.86 14.05 -18.34
N HIS A 7 1.70 14.07 -17.67
CA HIS A 7 0.43 13.60 -18.22
C HIS A 7 -0.67 14.64 -17.96
N GLU A 8 -1.68 14.65 -18.81
CA GLU A 8 -2.87 15.47 -18.62
C GLU A 8 -3.65 14.96 -17.40
N LYS A 9 -4.08 15.89 -16.53
CA LYS A 9 -5.00 15.57 -15.44
C LYS A 9 -6.37 15.25 -16.01
N ARG A 10 -6.94 14.11 -15.60
CA ARG A 10 -8.30 13.69 -15.97
C ARG A 10 -9.12 13.48 -14.72
N GLU A 11 -10.33 14.00 -14.73
CA GLU A 11 -11.27 13.92 -13.64
C GLU A 11 -12.54 13.19 -14.10
N PHE A 12 -13.08 12.34 -13.23
CA PHE A 12 -14.29 11.58 -13.48
C PHE A 12 -15.26 11.80 -12.33
N THR A 13 -16.54 11.88 -12.64
CA THR A 13 -17.58 12.12 -11.64
C THR A 13 -17.76 10.89 -10.74
N ASN A 14 -17.65 9.69 -11.32
CA ASN A 14 -17.83 8.42 -10.62
C ASN A 14 -17.07 7.30 -11.34
N VAL A 15 -17.00 6.12 -10.73
CA VAL A 15 -16.26 4.97 -11.24
C VAL A 15 -16.85 4.42 -12.54
N ARG A 16 -18.18 4.48 -12.72
CA ARG A 16 -18.84 4.10 -13.98
C ARG A 16 -18.34 4.96 -15.13
N ASP A 17 -18.26 6.27 -14.95
CA ASP A 17 -17.77 7.20 -15.98
C ASP A 17 -16.32 6.88 -16.37
N LEU A 18 -15.47 6.53 -15.39
CA LEU A 18 -14.09 6.09 -15.64
C LEU A 18 -14.05 4.81 -16.48
N VAL A 19 -14.86 3.80 -16.12
CA VAL A 19 -14.90 2.51 -16.83
C VAL A 19 -15.38 2.69 -18.28
N GLU A 20 -16.46 3.45 -18.47
CA GLU A 20 -17.01 3.75 -19.79
C GLU A 20 -15.98 4.45 -20.67
N TRP A 21 -15.40 5.53 -20.14
CA TRP A 21 -14.37 6.28 -20.86
C TRP A 21 -13.14 5.42 -21.19
N ALA A 22 -12.65 4.61 -20.24
CA ALA A 22 -11.47 3.78 -20.46
C ALA A 22 -11.69 2.72 -21.53
N GLY A 23 -12.88 2.08 -21.55
CA GLY A 23 -13.28 1.12 -22.56
C GLY A 23 -13.33 1.72 -23.96
N ASP A 24 -13.87 2.94 -24.09
CA ASP A 24 -13.96 3.65 -25.35
C ASP A 24 -12.61 4.21 -25.81
N PHE A 25 -11.82 4.78 -24.89
CA PHE A 25 -10.59 5.48 -25.22
C PHE A 25 -9.41 4.53 -25.48
N TYR A 26 -9.26 3.48 -24.66
CA TYR A 26 -8.15 2.52 -24.77
C TYR A 26 -8.50 1.30 -25.62
N GLY A 27 -9.77 0.95 -25.75
CA GLY A 27 -10.29 -0.08 -26.64
C GLY A 27 -9.60 -1.43 -26.49
N ASP A 28 -8.86 -1.85 -27.52
CA ASP A 28 -8.22 -3.15 -27.59
C ASP A 28 -6.90 -3.26 -26.80
N LYS A 29 -6.42 -2.17 -26.17
CA LYS A 29 -5.30 -2.26 -25.23
C LYS A 29 -5.66 -3.19 -24.07
N TYR A 30 -4.68 -3.90 -23.53
CA TYR A 30 -4.91 -4.77 -22.38
C TYR A 30 -5.03 -3.96 -21.08
N ALA A 31 -6.11 -4.20 -20.32
CA ALA A 31 -6.33 -3.67 -18.98
C ALA A 31 -5.74 -4.61 -17.92
N TYR A 32 -6.03 -5.90 -18.05
CA TYR A 32 -5.58 -6.93 -17.10
C TYR A 32 -4.98 -8.11 -17.84
N SER A 33 -3.99 -8.74 -17.21
CA SER A 33 -3.49 -10.04 -17.62
C SER A 33 -3.12 -10.91 -16.42
N TYR A 34 -3.22 -12.21 -16.57
CA TYR A 34 -2.89 -13.20 -15.55
C TYR A 34 -2.61 -14.57 -16.18
N ARG A 35 -2.20 -15.55 -15.39
CA ARG A 35 -2.07 -16.95 -15.80
C ARG A 35 -2.93 -17.84 -14.92
N GLU A 36 -3.70 -18.75 -15.50
CA GLU A 36 -4.42 -19.77 -14.74
C GLU A 36 -3.45 -20.73 -14.06
N ASN A 37 -2.43 -21.17 -14.78
CA ASN A 37 -1.35 -21.98 -14.23
C ASN A 37 -0.10 -21.13 -14.05
N THR A 38 0.22 -20.81 -12.79
CA THR A 38 1.28 -19.87 -12.39
C THR A 38 2.67 -20.19 -12.91
N LEU A 39 2.95 -21.46 -13.22
CA LEU A 39 4.28 -21.91 -13.63
C LEU A 39 4.42 -22.13 -15.14
N ARG A 40 3.34 -22.46 -15.81
CA ARG A 40 3.34 -22.85 -17.24
C ARG A 40 2.02 -22.42 -17.85
N GLY A 41 2.05 -21.70 -18.93
CA GLY A 41 0.85 -21.31 -19.66
C GLY A 41 1.01 -19.94 -20.30
N GLU A 42 0.15 -19.66 -21.25
CA GLU A 42 0.04 -18.35 -21.86
C GLU A 42 -0.66 -17.37 -20.92
N ASN A 43 -0.42 -16.09 -21.10
CA ASN A 43 -1.18 -15.06 -20.41
C ASN A 43 -2.59 -15.03 -20.98
N ILE A 44 -3.58 -15.02 -20.09
CA ILE A 44 -4.92 -14.54 -20.44
C ILE A 44 -4.86 -13.04 -20.32
N SER A 45 -5.25 -12.33 -21.37
CA SER A 45 -5.22 -10.88 -21.44
C SER A 45 -6.62 -10.35 -21.77
N ILE A 46 -7.07 -9.38 -21.01
CA ILE A 46 -8.40 -8.76 -21.11
C ILE A 46 -8.20 -7.33 -21.60
N SER A 47 -8.84 -6.97 -22.73
CA SER A 47 -8.81 -5.60 -23.22
C SER A 47 -9.62 -4.63 -22.36
N PHE A 48 -9.36 -3.33 -22.48
CA PHE A 48 -10.19 -2.32 -21.80
C PHE A 48 -11.65 -2.37 -22.24
N LYS A 49 -11.89 -2.69 -23.50
CA LYS A 49 -13.24 -2.89 -24.06
C LYS A 49 -13.92 -4.10 -23.43
N ASP A 50 -13.26 -5.27 -23.40
CA ASP A 50 -13.82 -6.49 -22.81
C ASP A 50 -14.02 -6.34 -21.30
N PHE A 51 -13.12 -5.64 -20.62
CA PHE A 51 -13.24 -5.29 -19.21
C PHE A 51 -14.49 -4.44 -18.96
N ARG A 52 -14.68 -3.33 -19.70
CA ARG A 52 -15.88 -2.49 -19.61
C ARG A 52 -17.16 -3.31 -19.86
N ASP A 53 -17.18 -4.11 -20.92
CA ASP A 53 -18.36 -4.89 -21.30
C ASP A 53 -18.68 -5.96 -20.23
N SER A 54 -17.66 -6.51 -19.56
CA SER A 54 -17.83 -7.41 -18.41
C SER A 54 -18.35 -6.67 -17.16
N VAL A 55 -17.89 -5.45 -16.92
CA VAL A 55 -18.41 -4.59 -15.81
C VAL A 55 -19.89 -4.27 -16.05
N ARG A 56 -20.27 -3.85 -17.27
CA ARG A 56 -21.66 -3.58 -17.67
C ARG A 56 -22.56 -4.80 -17.42
N ALA A 57 -22.10 -5.96 -17.86
CA ALA A 57 -22.83 -7.20 -17.71
C ALA A 57 -23.03 -7.58 -16.23
N LEU A 58 -21.95 -7.65 -15.45
CA LEU A 58 -22.05 -7.95 -14.02
C LEU A 58 -22.93 -6.93 -13.29
N ALA A 59 -22.71 -5.65 -13.53
CA ALA A 59 -23.49 -4.56 -12.92
C ALA A 59 -25.01 -4.68 -13.23
N SER A 60 -25.37 -5.02 -14.49
CA SER A 60 -26.78 -5.21 -14.88
C SER A 60 -27.43 -6.37 -14.15
N GLU A 61 -26.72 -7.48 -13.96
CA GLU A 61 -27.23 -8.60 -13.15
C GLU A 61 -27.39 -8.20 -11.68
N LEU A 62 -26.42 -7.47 -11.11
CA LEU A 62 -26.50 -6.99 -9.72
C LEU A 62 -27.67 -6.03 -9.52
N ILE A 63 -27.96 -5.14 -10.49
CA ILE A 63 -29.16 -4.27 -10.48
C ILE A 63 -30.43 -5.12 -10.51
N ALA A 64 -30.51 -6.12 -11.41
CA ALA A 64 -31.67 -6.99 -11.51
C ALA A 64 -31.95 -7.79 -10.21
N ARG A 65 -30.90 -8.10 -9.45
CA ARG A 65 -31.00 -8.72 -8.12
C ARG A 65 -31.33 -7.74 -6.99
N GLY A 66 -31.47 -6.44 -7.28
CA GLY A 66 -31.79 -5.41 -6.30
C GLY A 66 -30.62 -4.97 -5.43
N TYR A 67 -29.39 -5.08 -5.91
CA TYR A 67 -28.18 -4.76 -5.14
C TYR A 67 -27.68 -3.32 -5.32
N ALA A 68 -28.30 -2.52 -6.20
CA ALA A 68 -28.00 -1.10 -6.31
C ALA A 68 -28.17 -0.38 -4.95
N GLY A 69 -27.18 0.39 -4.54
CA GLY A 69 -27.17 1.09 -3.26
C GLY A 69 -27.02 0.22 -2.01
N LYS A 70 -26.78 -1.09 -2.15
CA LYS A 70 -26.60 -2.06 -1.07
C LYS A 70 -25.15 -2.23 -0.67
N HIS A 71 -24.88 -2.86 0.50
CA HIS A 71 -23.54 -3.13 0.97
C HIS A 71 -23.06 -4.52 0.55
N CYS A 72 -21.94 -4.55 -0.17
CA CYS A 72 -21.28 -5.76 -0.66
C CYS A 72 -20.00 -6.02 0.10
N VAL A 73 -19.86 -7.18 0.74
CA VAL A 73 -18.55 -7.65 1.21
C VAL A 73 -17.83 -8.41 0.10
N LEU A 74 -16.53 -8.16 -0.03
CA LEU A 74 -15.65 -8.87 -0.95
C LEU A 74 -14.47 -9.45 -0.19
N ILE A 75 -14.38 -10.79 -0.13
CA ILE A 75 -13.33 -11.52 0.60
C ILE A 75 -12.63 -12.46 -0.37
N ALA A 76 -11.55 -11.98 -0.99
CA ALA A 76 -10.84 -12.76 -1.99
C ALA A 76 -9.38 -12.30 -2.14
N LYS A 77 -8.55 -13.17 -2.72
CA LYS A 77 -7.23 -12.79 -3.23
C LYS A 77 -7.37 -11.89 -4.46
N PRO A 78 -6.35 -11.06 -4.77
CA PRO A 78 -6.31 -10.33 -6.03
C PRO A 78 -6.50 -11.27 -7.23
N SER A 79 -7.50 -11.00 -8.03
CA SER A 79 -7.84 -11.75 -9.25
C SER A 79 -8.61 -10.84 -10.22
N TYR A 80 -8.82 -11.26 -11.46
CA TYR A 80 -9.63 -10.51 -12.41
C TYR A 80 -11.07 -10.35 -11.91
N GLU A 81 -11.63 -11.40 -11.32
CA GLU A 81 -12.98 -11.40 -10.75
C GLU A 81 -13.09 -10.43 -9.56
N TRP A 82 -12.02 -10.29 -8.77
CA TRP A 82 -11.95 -9.28 -7.72
C TRP A 82 -12.05 -7.86 -8.30
N ALA A 83 -11.21 -7.56 -9.30
CA ALA A 83 -11.25 -6.26 -9.97
C ALA A 83 -12.61 -6.00 -10.59
N LEU A 84 -13.15 -6.97 -11.32
CA LEU A 84 -14.47 -6.86 -11.97
C LEU A 84 -15.57 -6.57 -10.95
N THR A 85 -15.59 -7.28 -9.81
CA THR A 85 -16.54 -7.05 -8.73
C THR A 85 -16.42 -5.65 -8.15
N TYR A 86 -15.19 -5.18 -7.91
CA TYR A 86 -14.92 -3.83 -7.42
C TYR A 86 -15.58 -2.77 -8.32
N TYR A 87 -15.30 -2.83 -9.62
CA TYR A 87 -15.84 -1.85 -10.56
C TYR A 87 -17.35 -1.98 -10.77
N ALA A 88 -17.89 -3.21 -10.84
CA ALA A 88 -19.32 -3.42 -11.03
C ALA A 88 -20.14 -2.92 -9.83
N VAL A 89 -19.69 -3.20 -8.60
CA VAL A 89 -20.36 -2.74 -7.38
C VAL A 89 -20.35 -1.21 -7.28
N LEU A 90 -19.21 -0.58 -7.56
CA LEU A 90 -19.14 0.88 -7.53
C LEU A 90 -19.94 1.54 -8.67
N SER A 91 -20.06 0.89 -9.84
CA SER A 91 -20.79 1.38 -11.00
C SER A 91 -22.32 1.40 -10.83
N ILE A 92 -22.84 0.76 -9.79
CA ILE A 92 -24.28 0.76 -9.45
C ILE A 92 -24.60 1.54 -8.17
N GLY A 93 -23.65 2.34 -7.65
CA GLY A 93 -23.82 3.10 -6.43
C GLY A 93 -23.91 2.26 -5.16
N ALA A 94 -23.54 0.98 -5.21
CA ALA A 94 -23.44 0.12 -4.04
C ALA A 94 -22.14 0.42 -3.26
N VAL A 95 -22.13 0.02 -1.99
CA VAL A 95 -20.97 0.19 -1.10
C VAL A 95 -20.16 -1.09 -1.10
N LEU A 96 -18.88 -1.01 -1.46
CA LEU A 96 -17.96 -2.14 -1.34
C LEU A 96 -17.27 -2.15 0.02
N VAL A 97 -17.20 -3.32 0.63
CA VAL A 97 -16.52 -3.61 1.91
C VAL A 97 -15.47 -4.68 1.66
N PRO A 98 -14.25 -4.31 1.24
CA PRO A 98 -13.20 -5.29 0.98
C PRO A 98 -12.58 -5.73 2.30
N LEU A 99 -12.57 -7.04 2.55
CA LEU A 99 -11.99 -7.64 3.75
C LEU A 99 -10.83 -8.57 3.40
N ASP A 100 -9.91 -8.69 4.36
CA ASP A 100 -8.78 -9.58 4.25
C ASP A 100 -9.23 -11.03 4.47
N ARG A 101 -9.05 -11.89 3.46
CA ARG A 101 -9.40 -13.31 3.51
C ARG A 101 -8.67 -14.11 4.60
N ASP A 102 -7.50 -13.60 5.04
CA ASP A 102 -6.67 -14.28 6.03
C ASP A 102 -7.13 -13.98 7.47
N TRP A 103 -8.11 -13.11 7.69
CA TRP A 103 -8.69 -12.88 9.02
C TRP A 103 -9.38 -14.14 9.54
N GLN A 104 -9.46 -14.23 10.87
CA GLN A 104 -10.23 -15.28 11.52
C GLN A 104 -11.72 -15.13 11.19
N THR A 105 -12.43 -16.26 11.16
CA THR A 105 -13.86 -16.26 10.77
C THR A 105 -14.70 -15.38 11.71
N GLU A 106 -14.39 -15.38 12.99
CA GLU A 106 -15.09 -14.56 14.01
C GLU A 106 -14.92 -13.07 13.74
N ASP A 107 -13.72 -12.64 13.33
CA ASP A 107 -13.43 -11.23 13.00
C ASP A 107 -14.15 -10.82 11.70
N LEU A 108 -14.19 -11.72 10.71
CA LEU A 108 -14.94 -11.49 9.47
C LEU A 108 -16.43 -11.35 9.74
N ILE A 109 -17.03 -12.24 10.55
CA ILE A 109 -18.45 -12.17 10.93
C ILE A 109 -18.75 -10.88 11.70
N ALA A 110 -17.93 -10.53 12.68
CA ALA A 110 -18.13 -9.32 13.47
C ALA A 110 -18.08 -8.05 12.61
N THR A 111 -17.14 -8.02 11.64
CA THR A 111 -16.98 -6.90 10.73
C THR A 111 -18.12 -6.83 9.72
N ALA A 112 -18.52 -7.96 9.14
CA ALA A 112 -19.65 -8.06 8.21
C ALA A 112 -20.97 -7.58 8.85
N LYS A 113 -21.25 -7.99 10.10
CA LYS A 113 -22.40 -7.48 10.88
C LYS A 113 -22.30 -5.98 11.13
N THR A 114 -21.11 -5.47 11.47
CA THR A 114 -20.90 -4.04 11.68
C THR A 114 -21.17 -3.24 10.42
N ALA A 115 -20.77 -3.78 9.27
CA ALA A 115 -20.92 -3.16 7.95
C ALA A 115 -22.34 -3.26 7.36
N ASP A 116 -23.31 -3.94 8.03
CA ASP A 116 -24.69 -4.14 7.55
C ASP A 116 -24.74 -4.69 6.12
N ILE A 117 -24.03 -5.77 5.86
CA ILE A 117 -23.91 -6.31 4.51
C ILE A 117 -25.21 -6.92 3.99
N ASP A 118 -25.46 -6.74 2.70
CA ASP A 118 -26.65 -7.27 2.00
C ASP A 118 -26.28 -8.47 1.12
N PHE A 119 -25.03 -8.58 0.65
CA PHE A 119 -24.55 -9.67 -0.19
C PHE A 119 -23.02 -9.83 -0.10
N LEU A 120 -22.51 -10.98 -0.53
CA LEU A 120 -21.13 -11.41 -0.33
C LEU A 120 -20.53 -11.99 -1.61
N PHE A 121 -19.35 -11.52 -1.99
CA PHE A 121 -18.45 -12.20 -2.92
C PHE A 121 -17.26 -12.78 -2.16
N CYS A 122 -16.92 -14.04 -2.40
CA CYS A 122 -15.77 -14.68 -1.76
C CYS A 122 -15.08 -15.69 -2.66
N ASP A 123 -13.79 -15.94 -2.40
CA ASP A 123 -13.08 -17.05 -3.07
C ASP A 123 -13.71 -18.40 -2.76
N ALA A 124 -13.78 -19.28 -3.76
CA ALA A 124 -14.34 -20.64 -3.62
C ALA A 124 -13.57 -21.49 -2.59
N ASP A 125 -12.27 -21.25 -2.42
CA ASP A 125 -11.41 -22.01 -1.49
C ASP A 125 -11.56 -21.60 -0.01
N ILE A 126 -12.44 -20.63 0.30
CA ILE A 126 -12.83 -20.24 1.66
C ILE A 126 -14.34 -20.31 1.87
N SER A 127 -15.02 -21.26 1.20
CA SER A 127 -16.48 -21.45 1.28
C SER A 127 -16.95 -21.61 2.74
N ASP A 128 -16.21 -22.32 3.59
CA ASP A 128 -16.56 -22.49 5.00
C ASP A 128 -16.71 -21.15 5.74
N LYS A 129 -15.81 -20.18 5.46
CA LYS A 129 -15.92 -18.83 6.01
C LYS A 129 -17.12 -18.10 5.45
N ALA A 130 -17.37 -18.23 4.15
CA ALA A 130 -18.50 -17.61 3.48
C ALA A 130 -19.84 -18.12 4.00
N GLU A 131 -19.99 -19.44 4.23
CA GLU A 131 -21.17 -20.05 4.82
C GLU A 131 -21.42 -19.51 6.24
N ALA A 132 -20.38 -19.46 7.08
CA ALA A 132 -20.49 -18.92 8.43
C ALA A 132 -20.91 -17.43 8.45
N ILE A 133 -20.41 -16.62 7.52
CA ILE A 133 -20.81 -15.21 7.37
C ILE A 133 -22.26 -15.13 6.86
N SER A 134 -22.62 -15.95 5.86
CA SER A 134 -23.95 -15.98 5.29
C SER A 134 -25.02 -16.32 6.33
N GLU A 135 -24.78 -17.34 7.13
CA GLU A 135 -25.65 -17.74 8.25
C GLU A 135 -25.75 -16.60 9.27
N ALA A 136 -24.61 -16.05 9.69
CA ALA A 136 -24.56 -15.01 10.72
C ALA A 136 -25.20 -13.67 10.30
N CYS A 137 -25.26 -13.37 8.99
CA CYS A 137 -25.81 -12.14 8.40
C CYS A 137 -27.12 -12.36 7.61
N ALA A 138 -27.68 -13.56 7.62
CA ALA A 138 -28.91 -13.93 6.89
C ALA A 138 -28.84 -13.61 5.37
N LEU A 139 -27.77 -14.09 4.72
CA LEU A 139 -27.52 -13.85 3.29
C LEU A 139 -27.97 -15.01 2.38
N ASP A 140 -29.06 -15.70 2.70
CA ASP A 140 -29.54 -16.82 1.93
C ASP A 140 -29.66 -16.52 0.42
N GLY A 141 -28.95 -17.29 -0.42
CA GLY A 141 -28.89 -17.10 -1.87
C GLY A 141 -28.15 -15.87 -2.37
N LYS A 142 -27.49 -15.10 -1.49
CA LYS A 142 -26.80 -13.85 -1.81
C LYS A 142 -25.27 -13.96 -1.71
N VAL A 143 -24.74 -15.17 -1.77
CA VAL A 143 -23.31 -15.44 -1.81
C VAL A 143 -22.89 -15.78 -3.22
N VAL A 144 -21.88 -15.07 -3.74
CA VAL A 144 -21.28 -15.30 -5.05
C VAL A 144 -19.88 -15.86 -4.86
N SER A 145 -19.61 -17.02 -5.46
CA SER A 145 -18.30 -17.67 -5.37
C SER A 145 -17.39 -17.20 -6.50
N LEU A 146 -16.26 -16.60 -6.15
CA LEU A 146 -15.19 -16.23 -7.09
C LEU A 146 -14.37 -17.47 -7.42
N GLY A 147 -14.68 -18.07 -8.56
CA GLY A 147 -14.15 -19.37 -8.99
C GLY A 147 -15.13 -20.51 -8.73
N GLY A 148 -14.83 -21.66 -9.33
CA GLY A 148 -15.72 -22.82 -9.28
C GLY A 148 -16.81 -22.81 -10.37
N GLU A 149 -17.78 -23.71 -10.24
CA GLU A 149 -18.88 -23.91 -11.19
C GLU A 149 -20.22 -23.60 -10.49
N GLY A 150 -21.24 -23.22 -11.26
CA GLY A 150 -22.61 -22.99 -10.79
C GLY A 150 -23.17 -21.62 -11.14
N ASP A 151 -24.46 -21.41 -10.79
CA ASP A 151 -25.24 -20.25 -11.19
C ASP A 151 -24.86 -18.96 -10.42
N ASN A 152 -24.20 -19.08 -9.27
CA ASN A 152 -23.75 -17.95 -8.45
C ASN A 152 -22.22 -17.76 -8.56
N THR A 153 -21.72 -17.68 -9.79
CA THR A 153 -20.33 -17.35 -10.11
C THR A 153 -20.28 -16.08 -10.97
N PRO A 154 -19.18 -15.32 -10.98
CA PRO A 154 -19.05 -14.15 -11.84
C PRO A 154 -19.30 -14.48 -13.31
N ALA A 155 -18.86 -15.63 -13.81
CA ALA A 155 -19.07 -16.04 -15.19
C ALA A 155 -20.56 -16.18 -15.52
N ALA A 156 -21.33 -16.90 -14.68
CA ALA A 156 -22.78 -17.05 -14.85
C ALA A 156 -23.53 -15.72 -14.72
N LEU A 157 -23.12 -14.87 -13.77
CA LEU A 157 -23.70 -13.53 -13.59
C LEU A 157 -23.43 -12.62 -14.78
N ILE A 158 -22.24 -12.68 -15.36
CA ILE A 158 -21.87 -11.91 -16.56
C ILE A 158 -22.70 -12.37 -17.75
N GLU A 159 -22.87 -13.68 -17.96
CA GLU A 159 -23.69 -14.20 -19.06
C GLU A 159 -25.15 -13.74 -18.93
N ALA A 160 -25.75 -13.91 -17.76
CA ALA A 160 -27.12 -13.46 -17.48
C ALA A 160 -27.27 -11.94 -17.60
N GLY A 161 -26.32 -11.18 -17.10
CA GLY A 161 -26.36 -9.72 -17.14
C GLY A 161 -26.08 -9.14 -18.52
N ARG A 162 -25.29 -9.82 -19.36
CA ARG A 162 -25.07 -9.43 -20.76
C ARG A 162 -26.39 -9.41 -21.54
N ALA A 163 -27.17 -10.46 -21.42
CA ALA A 163 -28.49 -10.53 -22.05
C ALA A 163 -29.39 -9.38 -21.59
N LYS A 164 -29.40 -9.06 -20.29
CA LYS A 164 -30.18 -7.95 -19.74
C LYS A 164 -29.72 -6.59 -20.24
N PHE A 165 -28.41 -6.37 -20.32
CA PHE A 165 -27.84 -5.13 -20.82
C PHE A 165 -28.14 -4.92 -22.31
N GLU A 166 -28.11 -5.98 -23.11
CA GLU A 166 -28.46 -5.95 -24.54
C GLU A 166 -29.95 -5.72 -24.77
N GLU A 167 -30.84 -6.25 -23.90
CA GLU A 167 -32.26 -6.03 -23.95
C GLU A 167 -32.62 -4.60 -23.55
N ASP A 168 -32.11 -4.10 -22.40
CA ASP A 168 -32.31 -2.73 -21.92
C ASP A 168 -31.13 -2.29 -21.05
N ASN A 169 -30.35 -1.35 -21.53
CA ASN A 169 -29.17 -0.81 -20.79
C ASN A 169 -29.54 0.41 -19.91
N THR A 170 -30.76 0.88 -19.95
CA THR A 170 -31.24 2.03 -19.16
C THR A 170 -31.00 1.85 -17.67
N PRO A 171 -31.30 0.69 -17.04
CA PRO A 171 -31.05 0.51 -15.60
C PRO A 171 -29.58 0.69 -15.18
N TYR A 172 -28.63 0.32 -16.04
CA TYR A 172 -27.22 0.52 -15.76
C TYR A 172 -26.82 1.99 -15.79
N PHE A 173 -27.22 2.73 -16.84
CA PHE A 173 -26.85 4.13 -16.99
C PHE A 173 -27.61 5.06 -16.03
N GLU A 174 -28.84 4.71 -15.63
CA GLU A 174 -29.65 5.48 -14.70
C GLU A 174 -29.47 5.08 -13.23
N ALA A 175 -28.73 3.99 -12.93
CA ALA A 175 -28.42 3.63 -11.55
C ALA A 175 -27.82 4.83 -10.81
N LEU A 176 -28.43 5.19 -9.70
CA LEU A 176 -28.07 6.40 -8.95
C LEU A 176 -26.72 6.24 -8.27
N ILE A 177 -25.76 7.07 -8.63
CA ILE A 177 -24.46 7.19 -7.98
C ILE A 177 -24.33 8.60 -7.44
N ASP A 178 -24.27 8.74 -6.11
CA ASP A 178 -23.91 10.00 -5.48
C ASP A 178 -22.41 9.96 -5.16
N PRO A 179 -21.56 10.68 -5.89
CA PRO A 179 -20.10 10.59 -5.74
C PRO A 179 -19.59 11.08 -4.39
N MET A 180 -20.43 11.80 -3.61
CA MET A 180 -20.07 12.33 -2.30
C MET A 180 -20.48 11.41 -1.14
N LYS A 181 -21.30 10.40 -1.41
CA LYS A 181 -21.69 9.41 -0.40
C LYS A 181 -20.70 8.27 -0.29
N MET A 182 -20.77 7.55 0.85
CA MET A 182 -19.98 6.35 1.08
C MET A 182 -20.18 5.34 -0.05
N SER A 183 -19.07 4.91 -0.65
CA SER A 183 -19.04 3.88 -1.70
C SER A 183 -17.99 2.80 -1.40
N LEU A 184 -17.01 3.12 -0.55
CA LEU A 184 -16.00 2.17 -0.10
C LEU A 184 -15.91 2.26 1.42
N LEU A 185 -16.05 1.12 2.10
CA LEU A 185 -15.94 1.01 3.56
C LEU A 185 -14.75 0.13 3.91
N VAL A 186 -13.64 0.74 4.30
CA VAL A 186 -12.38 0.05 4.58
C VAL A 186 -12.12 -0.05 6.07
N PHE A 187 -12.01 -1.27 6.59
CA PHE A 187 -11.69 -1.48 7.99
C PHE A 187 -10.18 -1.44 8.23
N THR A 188 -9.75 -0.52 9.08
CA THR A 188 -8.34 -0.43 9.50
C THR A 188 -8.11 -1.31 10.73
N SER A 189 -6.93 -1.94 10.81
CA SER A 189 -6.51 -2.65 12.03
C SER A 189 -6.29 -1.65 13.16
N GLY A 190 -7.34 -1.32 13.90
CA GLY A 190 -7.28 -0.40 15.02
C GLY A 190 -6.30 -0.87 16.11
N THR A 191 -5.68 0.08 16.81
CA THR A 191 -4.77 -0.20 17.93
C THR A 191 -5.47 -0.77 19.16
N THR A 192 -6.81 -0.74 19.18
CA THR A 192 -7.67 -1.23 20.27
C THR A 192 -8.25 -2.62 20.02
N GLY A 193 -7.81 -3.31 18.94
CA GLY A 193 -8.29 -4.65 18.59
C GLY A 193 -9.61 -4.68 17.80
N LYS A 194 -10.41 -3.62 17.81
CA LYS A 194 -11.58 -3.46 16.95
C LYS A 194 -11.22 -2.47 15.83
N GLY A 195 -11.22 -2.92 14.59
CA GLY A 195 -10.97 -2.08 13.42
C GLY A 195 -12.04 -0.99 13.30
N LYS A 196 -11.64 0.23 12.88
CA LYS A 196 -12.58 1.29 12.53
C LYS A 196 -12.91 1.21 11.05
N GLY A 197 -14.19 1.32 10.70
CA GLY A 197 -14.64 1.39 9.31
C GLY A 197 -14.50 2.81 8.77
N VAL A 198 -13.56 3.03 7.86
CA VAL A 198 -13.33 4.31 7.19
C VAL A 198 -14.28 4.43 6.01
N MET A 199 -15.11 5.47 6.00
CA MET A 199 -16.07 5.75 4.92
C MET A 199 -15.43 6.63 3.85
N LEU A 200 -15.23 6.09 2.64
CA LEU A 200 -14.72 6.80 1.49
C LEU A 200 -15.80 6.97 0.42
N SER A 201 -15.82 8.12 -0.21
CA SER A 201 -16.70 8.41 -1.36
C SER A 201 -16.00 8.11 -2.68
N GLN A 202 -16.76 8.02 -3.79
CA GLN A 202 -16.15 7.91 -5.12
C GLN A 202 -15.36 9.16 -5.46
N ASN A 203 -15.82 10.33 -5.03
CA ASN A 203 -15.07 11.56 -5.18
C ASN A 203 -13.70 11.49 -4.50
N SER A 204 -13.62 10.95 -3.27
CA SER A 204 -12.33 10.89 -2.56
C SER A 204 -11.33 9.94 -3.23
N ILE A 205 -11.76 8.76 -3.67
CA ILE A 205 -10.85 7.78 -4.31
C ILE A 205 -10.44 8.19 -5.74
N LEU A 206 -11.31 8.86 -6.49
CA LEU A 206 -11.01 9.33 -7.84
C LEU A 206 -10.13 10.59 -7.83
N SER A 207 -10.41 11.54 -6.93
CA SER A 207 -9.57 12.73 -6.76
C SER A 207 -8.15 12.37 -6.37
N ASP A 208 -7.99 11.37 -5.50
CA ASP A 208 -6.70 10.90 -5.01
C ASP A 208 -5.75 10.50 -6.16
N VAL A 209 -6.23 9.64 -7.05
CA VAL A 209 -5.43 9.17 -8.18
C VAL A 209 -5.31 10.22 -9.29
N ALA A 210 -6.36 10.99 -9.56
CA ALA A 210 -6.35 12.03 -10.59
C ALA A 210 -5.31 13.12 -10.31
N ASP A 211 -5.04 13.41 -9.03
CA ASP A 211 -4.12 14.47 -8.63
C ASP A 211 -2.64 14.09 -8.77
N ILE A 212 -2.28 12.83 -8.55
CA ILE A 212 -0.88 12.38 -8.60
C ILE A 212 -0.43 11.92 -9.99
N ILE A 213 -1.33 11.36 -10.79
CA ILE A 213 -1.04 10.84 -12.13
C ILE A 213 -0.23 11.82 -12.99
N PRO A 214 -0.52 13.13 -13.04
CA PRO A 214 0.24 14.08 -13.86
C PRO A 214 1.73 14.13 -13.59
N TYR A 215 2.19 13.69 -12.43
CA TYR A 215 3.55 13.88 -11.94
C TYR A 215 4.41 12.61 -11.94
N ILE A 216 3.82 11.46 -12.28
CA ILE A 216 4.50 10.17 -12.25
C ILE A 216 4.75 9.68 -13.68
N ASP A 217 5.98 9.26 -13.96
CA ASP A 217 6.35 8.61 -15.22
C ASP A 217 5.97 7.12 -15.14
N PHE A 218 4.73 6.83 -15.53
CA PHE A 218 4.19 5.49 -15.61
C PHE A 218 4.57 4.82 -16.92
N ALA A 219 4.74 3.52 -16.91
CA ALA A 219 4.89 2.69 -18.09
C ALA A 219 3.56 2.01 -18.44
N ASP A 220 3.50 1.42 -19.65
CA ASP A 220 2.28 0.77 -20.16
C ASP A 220 1.94 -0.54 -19.46
N LYS A 221 2.86 -1.10 -18.65
CA LYS A 221 2.66 -2.39 -17.96
C LYS A 221 3.27 -2.41 -16.57
N THR A 222 2.52 -2.98 -15.61
CA THR A 222 2.96 -3.25 -14.24
C THR A 222 2.64 -4.68 -13.80
N VAL A 223 3.23 -5.12 -12.68
CA VAL A 223 2.87 -6.37 -11.98
C VAL A 223 2.30 -6.00 -10.62
N SER A 224 1.06 -6.39 -10.36
CA SER A 224 0.39 -6.12 -9.10
C SER A 224 0.76 -7.16 -8.05
N VAL A 225 1.32 -6.71 -6.93
CA VAL A 225 1.71 -7.54 -5.79
C VAL A 225 1.08 -7.08 -4.47
N LEU A 226 0.35 -5.95 -4.49
CA LEU A 226 -0.31 -5.40 -3.31
C LEU A 226 -1.64 -6.12 -3.03
N PRO A 227 -2.03 -6.25 -1.76
CA PRO A 227 -3.37 -6.70 -1.41
C PRO A 227 -4.41 -5.62 -1.76
N TRP A 228 -5.46 -5.99 -2.49
CA TRP A 228 -6.45 -5.03 -3.00
C TRP A 228 -7.54 -4.64 -2.00
N HIS A 229 -7.65 -5.33 -0.89
CA HIS A 229 -8.55 -4.93 0.21
C HIS A 229 -8.08 -3.67 0.96
N HIS A 230 -6.85 -3.21 0.72
CA HIS A 230 -6.35 -1.92 1.20
C HIS A 230 -6.46 -0.84 0.13
N THR A 231 -6.68 0.42 0.52
CA THR A 231 -6.79 1.57 -0.40
C THR A 231 -5.56 1.74 -1.30
N TYR A 232 -4.35 1.44 -0.83
CA TYR A 232 -3.15 1.46 -1.66
C TYR A 232 -3.24 0.48 -2.84
N GLY A 233 -3.85 -0.69 -2.64
CA GLY A 233 -4.16 -1.65 -3.69
C GLY A 233 -5.38 -1.25 -4.53
N SER A 234 -6.53 -0.99 -3.90
CA SER A 234 -7.77 -0.73 -4.64
C SER A 234 -7.80 0.64 -5.31
N THR A 235 -7.31 1.69 -4.67
CA THR A 235 -7.32 3.03 -5.25
C THR A 235 -6.14 3.24 -6.19
N VAL A 236 -4.90 3.13 -5.69
CA VAL A 236 -3.73 3.48 -6.49
C VAL A 236 -3.45 2.43 -7.57
N MET A 237 -3.49 1.13 -7.23
CA MET A 237 -3.20 0.08 -8.21
C MET A 237 -4.36 -0.14 -9.20
N LEU A 238 -5.62 -0.21 -8.77
CA LEU A 238 -6.72 -0.46 -9.70
C LEU A 238 -7.16 0.82 -10.41
N LEU A 239 -7.71 1.81 -9.69
CA LEU A 239 -8.26 3.02 -10.33
C LEU A 239 -7.19 3.81 -11.10
N GLY A 240 -6.01 3.98 -10.50
CA GLY A 240 -4.90 4.70 -11.14
C GLY A 240 -4.50 4.09 -12.49
N HIS A 241 -4.37 2.76 -12.56
CA HIS A 241 -3.93 2.09 -13.79
C HIS A 241 -5.01 2.05 -14.88
N VAL A 242 -6.29 1.96 -14.52
CA VAL A 242 -7.38 2.12 -15.48
C VAL A 242 -7.41 3.55 -16.04
N MET A 243 -7.17 4.55 -15.20
CA MET A 243 -7.15 5.95 -15.62
C MET A 243 -6.02 6.27 -16.61
N ILE A 244 -4.86 5.62 -16.50
CA ILE A 244 -3.71 5.84 -17.40
C ILE A 244 -3.61 4.84 -18.56
N GLY A 245 -4.49 3.85 -18.65
CA GLY A 245 -4.46 2.82 -19.71
C GLY A 245 -3.28 1.86 -19.61
N CYS A 246 -2.89 1.52 -18.38
CA CYS A 246 -1.78 0.61 -18.10
C CYS A 246 -2.28 -0.82 -17.91
N GLU A 247 -1.61 -1.79 -18.52
CA GLU A 247 -1.84 -3.21 -18.30
C GLU A 247 -1.37 -3.61 -16.89
N VAL A 248 -2.29 -4.17 -16.09
CA VAL A 248 -1.98 -4.74 -14.77
C VAL A 248 -1.89 -6.25 -14.89
N TYR A 249 -0.66 -6.79 -14.80
CA TYR A 249 -0.49 -8.22 -14.63
C TYR A 249 -0.75 -8.60 -13.17
N ILE A 250 -1.73 -9.49 -12.96
CA ILE A 250 -2.15 -9.94 -11.63
C ILE A 250 -1.22 -11.07 -11.19
N SER A 251 -0.42 -10.82 -10.16
CA SER A 251 0.53 -11.81 -9.64
C SER A 251 -0.19 -12.95 -8.94
N ALA A 252 0.31 -14.17 -9.16
CA ALA A 252 -0.16 -15.36 -8.47
C ALA A 252 0.29 -15.43 -6.99
N GLY A 253 1.04 -14.45 -6.52
CA GLY A 253 1.47 -14.32 -5.14
C GLY A 253 2.98 -14.23 -4.96
N ILE A 254 3.39 -13.90 -3.75
CA ILE A 254 4.76 -13.51 -3.39
C ILE A 254 5.84 -14.52 -3.82
N ARG A 255 5.51 -15.81 -3.85
CA ARG A 255 6.45 -16.87 -4.25
C ARG A 255 6.83 -16.80 -5.73
N TYR A 256 5.96 -16.22 -6.56
CA TYR A 256 6.10 -16.19 -8.02
C TYR A 256 6.61 -14.84 -8.55
N VAL A 257 6.56 -13.79 -7.73
CA VAL A 257 6.87 -12.41 -8.13
C VAL A 257 8.20 -12.30 -8.88
N GLN A 258 9.27 -12.94 -8.41
CA GLN A 258 10.58 -12.83 -9.06
C GLN A 258 10.59 -13.42 -10.47
N LYS A 259 9.86 -14.51 -10.70
CA LYS A 259 9.70 -15.12 -12.04
C LYS A 259 8.81 -14.24 -12.90
N GLU A 260 7.69 -13.77 -12.34
CA GLU A 260 6.72 -12.94 -13.06
C GLU A 260 7.34 -11.60 -13.49
N LEU A 261 8.16 -10.96 -12.65
CA LEU A 261 8.89 -9.74 -13.04
C LEU A 261 9.81 -9.98 -14.27
N LYS A 262 10.48 -11.13 -14.32
CA LYS A 262 11.33 -11.49 -15.47
C LYS A 262 10.52 -11.77 -16.73
N ASP A 263 9.39 -12.48 -16.57
CA ASP A 263 8.53 -12.88 -17.68
C ASP A 263 7.73 -11.69 -18.26
N GLN A 264 7.15 -10.87 -17.36
CA GLN A 264 6.24 -9.77 -17.73
C GLN A 264 6.97 -8.46 -18.05
N LYS A 265 8.21 -8.28 -17.59
CA LYS A 265 9.06 -7.11 -17.85
C LYS A 265 8.35 -5.78 -17.58
N PRO A 266 7.82 -5.55 -16.36
CA PRO A 266 7.13 -4.31 -16.07
C PRO A 266 8.05 -3.11 -16.19
N GLY A 267 7.51 -1.97 -16.65
CA GLY A 267 8.26 -0.73 -16.70
C GLY A 267 8.20 0.07 -15.40
N HIS A 268 7.19 -0.17 -14.55
CA HIS A 268 7.10 0.37 -13.21
C HIS A 268 6.46 -0.64 -12.24
N LEU A 269 6.64 -0.39 -10.93
CA LEU A 269 6.04 -1.19 -9.84
C LEU A 269 5.50 -0.29 -8.75
N ILE A 270 4.43 -0.75 -8.09
CA ILE A 270 3.93 -0.16 -6.84
C ILE A 270 4.11 -1.20 -5.73
N LEU A 271 4.92 -0.85 -4.73
CA LEU A 271 5.40 -1.79 -3.70
C LEU A 271 5.30 -1.17 -2.31
N VAL A 272 5.27 -2.01 -1.29
CA VAL A 272 5.62 -1.57 0.08
C VAL A 272 7.13 -1.69 0.31
N PRO A 273 7.72 -0.91 1.23
CA PRO A 273 9.18 -0.89 1.49
C PRO A 273 9.81 -2.26 1.66
N LEU A 274 9.15 -3.19 2.34
CA LEU A 274 9.65 -4.54 2.59
C LEU A 274 10.07 -5.29 1.30
N TYR A 275 9.35 -5.09 0.18
CA TYR A 275 9.75 -5.70 -1.09
C TYR A 275 11.06 -5.12 -1.60
N LEU A 276 11.21 -3.78 -1.55
CA LEU A 276 12.45 -3.11 -1.97
C LEU A 276 13.64 -3.51 -1.08
N GLU A 277 13.43 -3.58 0.22
CA GLU A 277 14.43 -4.04 1.18
C GLU A 277 14.86 -5.48 0.90
N THR A 278 13.89 -6.36 0.60
CA THR A 278 14.16 -7.76 0.24
C THR A 278 14.96 -7.86 -1.05
N PHE A 279 14.59 -7.09 -2.07
CA PHE A 279 15.34 -7.04 -3.34
C PHE A 279 16.74 -6.48 -3.12
N TYR A 280 16.87 -5.38 -2.37
CA TYR A 280 18.15 -4.78 -2.03
C TYR A 280 19.10 -5.78 -1.36
N ARG A 281 18.62 -6.47 -0.30
CA ARG A 281 19.40 -7.49 0.42
C ARG A 281 19.85 -8.63 -0.50
N LYS A 282 18.96 -9.18 -1.32
CA LYS A 282 19.28 -10.25 -2.28
C LYS A 282 20.30 -9.81 -3.32
N ILE A 283 20.17 -8.59 -3.86
CA ILE A 283 21.13 -8.04 -4.83
C ILE A 283 22.50 -7.85 -4.18
N LYS A 284 22.57 -7.25 -3.00
CA LYS A 284 23.82 -7.04 -2.26
C LYS A 284 24.50 -8.36 -1.92
N ALA A 285 23.74 -9.35 -1.45
CA ALA A 285 24.26 -10.69 -1.18
C ALA A 285 24.87 -11.34 -2.43
N ASN A 286 24.17 -11.28 -3.56
CA ASN A 286 24.64 -11.84 -4.83
C ASN A 286 25.91 -11.11 -5.33
N ILE A 287 25.98 -9.77 -5.22
CA ILE A 287 27.17 -8.99 -5.57
C ILE A 287 28.37 -9.44 -4.71
N LYS A 288 28.17 -9.64 -3.42
CA LYS A 288 29.19 -10.11 -2.47
C LYS A 288 29.65 -11.53 -2.79
N GLU A 289 28.73 -12.47 -3.03
CA GLU A 289 29.05 -13.85 -3.43
C GLU A 289 29.90 -13.94 -4.70
N GLN A 290 29.65 -13.01 -5.65
CA GLN A 290 30.42 -12.93 -6.87
C GLN A 290 31.74 -12.14 -6.72
N GLY A 291 32.06 -11.62 -5.55
CA GLY A 291 33.26 -10.79 -5.32
C GLY A 291 33.27 -9.48 -6.11
N LYS A 292 32.09 -8.95 -6.48
CA LYS A 292 31.96 -7.79 -7.38
C LYS A 292 31.68 -6.47 -6.65
N GLU A 293 31.77 -6.41 -5.33
CA GLU A 293 31.44 -5.23 -4.54
C GLU A 293 32.23 -3.99 -5.00
N ALA A 294 33.57 -4.11 -5.07
CA ALA A 294 34.42 -3.01 -5.52
C ALA A 294 34.15 -2.59 -6.98
N LEU A 295 33.79 -3.55 -7.85
CA LEU A 295 33.43 -3.25 -9.24
C LEU A 295 32.13 -2.44 -9.29
N VAL A 296 31.09 -2.86 -8.57
CA VAL A 296 29.79 -2.16 -8.55
C VAL A 296 29.95 -0.76 -7.98
N GLU A 297 30.70 -0.57 -6.89
CA GLU A 297 30.97 0.76 -6.32
C GLU A 297 31.70 1.69 -7.30
N ARG A 298 32.74 1.18 -7.98
CA ARG A 298 33.44 1.95 -9.02
C ARG A 298 32.51 2.33 -10.17
N THR A 299 31.64 1.38 -10.60
CA THR A 299 30.68 1.62 -11.66
C THR A 299 29.64 2.67 -11.25
N ILE A 300 29.16 2.66 -10.00
CA ILE A 300 28.28 3.70 -9.45
C ILE A 300 28.98 5.08 -9.47
N LYS A 301 30.24 5.16 -9.03
CA LYS A 301 31.01 6.42 -9.06
C LYS A 301 31.18 6.95 -10.49
N LEU A 302 31.51 6.07 -11.43
CA LEU A 302 31.63 6.42 -12.85
C LEU A 302 30.29 6.92 -13.42
N SER A 303 29.22 6.17 -13.18
CA SER A 303 27.87 6.51 -13.60
C SER A 303 27.43 7.88 -13.08
N ASN A 304 27.66 8.14 -11.80
CA ASN A 304 27.34 9.43 -11.19
C ASN A 304 28.19 10.59 -11.77
N GLY A 305 29.44 10.32 -12.14
CA GLY A 305 30.28 11.25 -12.86
C GLY A 305 29.73 11.60 -14.24
N LEU A 306 29.30 10.60 -15.02
CA LEU A 306 28.68 10.78 -16.34
C LEU A 306 27.36 11.57 -16.25
N ARG A 307 26.53 11.28 -15.25
CA ARG A 307 25.26 12.03 -15.00
C ARG A 307 25.48 13.52 -14.77
N LYS A 308 26.56 13.92 -14.11
CA LYS A 308 26.89 15.34 -13.89
C LYS A 308 27.12 16.11 -15.19
N ILE A 309 27.51 15.43 -16.27
CA ILE A 309 27.69 16.01 -17.61
C ILE A 309 26.53 15.65 -18.55
N GLY A 310 25.38 15.22 -18.02
CA GLY A 310 24.17 14.94 -18.78
C GLY A 310 24.12 13.58 -19.50
N ILE A 311 25.08 12.68 -19.22
CA ILE A 311 25.12 11.35 -19.84
C ILE A 311 24.61 10.30 -18.85
N ASP A 312 23.43 9.74 -19.13
CA ASP A 312 22.87 8.62 -18.34
C ASP A 312 23.11 7.29 -19.06
N ARG A 313 23.90 6.42 -18.45
CA ARG A 313 24.23 5.07 -18.94
C ARG A 313 23.88 3.98 -17.91
N ARG A 314 23.05 4.30 -16.91
CA ARG A 314 22.71 3.36 -15.82
C ARG A 314 22.08 2.07 -16.35
N ALA A 315 21.19 2.15 -17.34
CA ALA A 315 20.54 0.98 -17.91
C ALA A 315 21.55 -0.02 -18.51
N GLN A 316 22.58 0.48 -19.20
CA GLN A 316 23.61 -0.37 -19.80
C GLN A 316 24.61 -0.88 -18.77
N LEU A 317 25.09 0.01 -17.87
CA LEU A 317 26.09 -0.32 -16.85
C LEU A 317 25.59 -1.34 -15.82
N PHE A 318 24.29 -1.30 -15.48
CA PHE A 318 23.67 -2.16 -14.47
C PHE A 318 22.65 -3.16 -15.06
N GLY A 319 22.71 -3.45 -16.36
CA GLY A 319 21.79 -4.34 -17.05
C GLY A 319 21.64 -5.71 -16.39
N ALA A 320 22.75 -6.29 -15.89
CA ALA A 320 22.71 -7.58 -15.20
C ALA A 320 21.92 -7.54 -13.88
N ILE A 321 22.00 -6.43 -13.12
CA ILE A 321 21.23 -6.25 -11.90
C ILE A 321 19.76 -5.98 -12.25
N ARG A 322 19.51 -5.13 -13.23
CA ARG A 322 18.15 -4.79 -13.70
C ARG A 322 17.40 -5.98 -14.28
N ALA A 323 18.12 -6.95 -14.86
CA ALA A 323 17.54 -8.20 -15.37
C ALA A 323 16.80 -9.02 -14.29
N ALA A 324 17.11 -8.83 -13.02
CA ALA A 324 16.36 -9.43 -11.92
C ALA A 324 14.90 -8.94 -11.85
N PHE A 325 14.61 -7.77 -12.41
CA PHE A 325 13.29 -7.13 -12.53
C PHE A 325 12.73 -7.17 -13.96
N GLY A 326 13.25 -8.02 -14.81
CA GLY A 326 12.84 -8.09 -16.23
C GLY A 326 13.57 -7.13 -17.17
N GLY A 327 14.43 -6.24 -16.67
CA GLY A 327 15.28 -5.33 -17.46
C GLY A 327 14.66 -3.98 -17.82
N GLU A 328 13.34 -3.89 -17.92
CA GLU A 328 12.61 -2.70 -18.42
C GLU A 328 12.22 -1.70 -17.33
N ILE A 329 12.30 -2.09 -16.07
CA ILE A 329 11.84 -1.26 -14.92
C ILE A 329 12.57 0.09 -14.89
N LYS A 330 11.81 1.18 -14.80
CA LYS A 330 12.31 2.57 -14.67
C LYS A 330 11.92 3.20 -13.34
N THR A 331 10.72 2.90 -12.86
CA THR A 331 10.13 3.57 -11.70
C THR A 331 9.62 2.54 -10.69
N VAL A 332 9.87 2.79 -9.43
CA VAL A 332 9.21 2.10 -8.31
C VAL A 332 8.56 3.15 -7.42
N ILE A 333 7.28 2.97 -7.16
CA ILE A 333 6.51 3.79 -6.22
C ILE A 333 6.40 2.98 -4.93
N THR A 334 6.77 3.57 -3.81
CA THR A 334 6.73 2.90 -2.51
C THR A 334 6.06 3.74 -1.45
N GLY A 335 5.35 3.12 -0.54
CA GLY A 335 4.62 3.80 0.52
C GLY A 335 4.05 2.85 1.57
N GLY A 336 3.32 3.41 2.52
CA GLY A 336 2.65 2.66 3.57
C GLY A 336 3.52 2.31 4.78
N ALA A 337 4.85 2.43 4.69
CA ALA A 337 5.81 2.32 5.80
C ALA A 337 7.05 3.17 5.50
N PRO A 338 7.86 3.53 6.50
CA PRO A 338 9.15 4.16 6.29
C PRO A 338 10.08 3.30 5.43
N ILE A 339 10.96 3.94 4.65
CA ILE A 339 12.01 3.28 3.88
C ILE A 339 13.35 3.95 4.16
N ASN A 340 14.40 3.13 4.27
CA ASN A 340 15.76 3.66 4.44
C ASN A 340 16.21 4.40 3.17
N PRO A 341 16.63 5.67 3.28
CA PRO A 341 17.09 6.47 2.15
C PRO A 341 18.26 5.84 1.37
N GLU A 342 19.10 5.03 1.99
CA GLU A 342 20.20 4.33 1.29
C GLU A 342 19.70 3.31 0.27
N ILE A 343 18.55 2.70 0.52
CA ILE A 343 17.91 1.78 -0.42
C ILE A 343 17.43 2.56 -1.65
N ILE A 344 16.80 3.71 -1.44
CA ILE A 344 16.41 4.62 -2.53
C ILE A 344 17.63 5.04 -3.35
N ASP A 345 18.71 5.45 -2.69
CA ASP A 345 19.97 5.86 -3.33
C ASP A 345 20.57 4.72 -4.17
N PHE A 346 20.55 3.50 -3.65
CA PHE A 346 21.04 2.33 -4.39
C PHE A 346 20.22 2.07 -5.66
N PHE A 347 18.88 2.08 -5.56
CA PHE A 347 18.02 1.85 -6.72
C PHE A 347 18.16 2.99 -7.75
N ASP A 348 18.24 4.25 -7.32
CA ASP A 348 18.55 5.37 -8.24
C ASP A 348 19.91 5.17 -8.91
N ALA A 349 20.94 4.76 -8.17
CA ALA A 349 22.29 4.55 -8.71
C ALA A 349 22.33 3.49 -9.83
N ILE A 350 21.45 2.49 -9.80
CA ILE A 350 21.32 1.46 -10.84
C ILE A 350 20.27 1.80 -11.91
N GLY A 351 19.69 3.01 -11.86
CA GLY A 351 18.76 3.53 -12.87
C GLY A 351 17.30 3.12 -12.66
N ILE A 352 16.90 2.88 -11.42
CA ILE A 352 15.51 2.65 -11.02
C ILE A 352 15.11 3.79 -10.09
N SER A 353 14.30 4.73 -10.59
CA SER A 353 13.79 5.86 -9.79
C SER A 353 12.82 5.35 -8.73
N THR A 354 13.08 5.65 -7.45
CA THR A 354 12.21 5.23 -6.35
C THR A 354 11.48 6.45 -5.78
N LEU A 355 10.17 6.45 -5.93
CA LEU A 355 9.27 7.50 -5.48
C LEU A 355 8.63 7.07 -4.16
N ASN A 356 9.02 7.74 -3.07
CA ASN A 356 8.41 7.50 -1.76
C ASN A 356 7.17 8.37 -1.60
N GLY A 357 6.06 7.79 -1.10
CA GLY A 357 4.81 8.46 -0.81
C GLY A 357 4.33 8.21 0.61
N TYR A 358 3.51 9.14 1.11
CA TYR A 358 2.85 9.07 2.39
C TYR A 358 1.34 9.13 2.20
N GLY A 359 0.67 8.24 2.91
CA GLY A 359 -0.78 8.19 2.90
C GLY A 359 -1.34 7.29 4.00
N ILE A 360 -2.62 7.46 4.23
CA ILE A 360 -3.40 6.73 5.24
C ILE A 360 -4.78 6.43 4.67
N THR A 361 -5.42 5.39 5.15
CA THR A 361 -6.74 4.97 4.66
C THR A 361 -7.76 6.10 4.70
N GLU A 362 -7.72 6.93 5.73
CA GLU A 362 -8.60 8.07 5.95
C GLU A 362 -8.39 9.21 4.94
N CYS A 363 -7.37 9.13 4.07
CA CYS A 363 -7.10 10.08 2.98
C CYS A 363 -7.08 9.40 1.59
N ALA A 364 -7.66 8.26 1.40
CA ALA A 364 -8.01 7.54 0.17
C ALA A 364 -6.92 7.02 -0.81
N PRO A 365 -5.63 6.81 -0.55
CA PRO A 365 -4.93 7.04 0.69
C PRO A 365 -3.93 8.20 0.70
N LEU A 366 -3.62 8.86 -0.43
CA LEU A 366 -2.43 9.68 -0.65
C LEU A 366 -2.55 11.10 -0.08
N VAL A 367 -1.50 11.54 0.62
CA VAL A 367 -1.35 12.92 1.10
C VAL A 367 -0.14 13.61 0.48
N ALA A 368 0.94 12.87 0.25
CA ALA A 368 2.15 13.40 -0.36
C ALA A 368 2.91 12.30 -1.11
N ALA A 369 3.57 12.66 -2.20
CA ALA A 369 4.47 11.77 -2.92
C ALA A 369 5.64 12.52 -3.57
N ASN A 370 6.79 11.85 -3.70
CA ASN A 370 7.82 12.28 -4.61
C ASN A 370 7.30 12.21 -6.04
N ARG A 371 7.67 13.18 -6.86
CA ARG A 371 7.31 13.27 -8.28
C ARG A 371 8.49 12.82 -9.14
N SER A 372 8.24 12.21 -10.29
CA SER A 372 9.31 11.63 -11.12
C SER A 372 10.43 12.61 -11.48
N LEU A 373 10.11 13.90 -11.61
CA LEU A 373 11.07 14.95 -11.89
C LEU A 373 11.48 15.78 -10.64
N ASN A 374 11.00 15.39 -9.45
CA ASN A 374 11.32 16.08 -8.20
C ASN A 374 11.36 15.08 -7.03
N ILE A 375 12.42 14.27 -6.99
CA ILE A 375 12.66 13.32 -5.90
C ILE A 375 13.51 14.01 -4.83
N VAL A 376 12.95 14.13 -3.62
CA VAL A 376 13.64 14.73 -2.47
C VAL A 376 13.98 13.64 -1.46
N ARG A 377 15.27 13.39 -1.32
CA ARG A 377 15.80 12.34 -0.43
C ARG A 377 15.36 12.53 1.02
N GLY A 378 14.92 11.44 1.65
CA GLY A 378 14.50 11.43 3.06
C GLY A 378 13.13 12.06 3.32
N SER A 379 12.44 12.53 2.25
CA SER A 379 11.08 13.05 2.33
C SER A 379 10.06 12.07 1.79
N VAL A 380 8.80 12.38 2.01
CA VAL A 380 7.66 11.75 1.31
C VAL A 380 7.18 12.59 0.13
N GLY A 381 7.93 13.64 -0.23
CA GLY A 381 7.71 14.44 -1.42
C GLY A 381 6.76 15.63 -1.24
N ASN A 382 6.20 16.08 -2.36
CA ASN A 382 5.24 17.16 -2.39
C ASN A 382 3.90 16.72 -1.82
N VAL A 383 3.27 17.60 -1.05
CA VAL A 383 1.83 17.47 -0.77
C VAL A 383 1.09 17.44 -2.11
N THR A 384 0.03 16.63 -2.20
CA THR A 384 -0.88 16.60 -3.35
C THR A 384 -1.45 18.00 -3.61
N ASP A 385 -1.72 18.34 -4.85
CA ASP A 385 -2.16 19.71 -5.18
C ASP A 385 -3.60 19.98 -4.71
N MET A 386 -4.39 18.92 -4.51
CA MET A 386 -5.76 18.98 -3.99
C MET A 386 -5.82 19.20 -2.46
N ASP A 387 -4.73 18.90 -1.74
CA ASP A 387 -4.70 18.92 -0.28
C ASP A 387 -4.11 20.19 0.29
N THR A 388 -4.64 20.56 1.45
CA THR A 388 -4.00 21.55 2.34
C THR A 388 -3.48 20.81 3.57
N VAL A 389 -2.17 20.81 3.75
CA VAL A 389 -1.52 20.24 4.92
C VAL A 389 -1.10 21.35 5.89
N LYS A 390 -1.45 21.16 7.17
CA LYS A 390 -1.06 22.04 8.28
C LYS A 390 -0.27 21.22 9.29
N ILE A 391 0.87 21.74 9.75
CA ILE A 391 1.60 21.20 10.89
C ILE A 391 1.03 21.85 12.16
N ALA A 392 0.31 21.09 12.96
CA ALA A 392 -0.33 21.59 14.16
C ALA A 392 0.62 21.55 15.37
N ASN A 393 0.63 22.65 16.15
CA ASN A 393 1.45 22.82 17.35
C ASN A 393 2.94 22.47 17.12
N PRO A 394 3.62 23.08 16.14
CA PRO A 394 5.00 22.74 15.82
C PRO A 394 5.94 23.08 16.98
N ASN A 395 6.93 22.22 17.22
CA ASN A 395 8.05 22.49 18.12
C ASN A 395 9.07 23.47 17.49
N GLU A 396 10.20 23.70 18.18
CA GLU A 396 11.27 24.59 17.70
C GLU A 396 11.90 24.13 16.36
N ASP A 397 11.84 22.83 16.05
CA ASP A 397 12.33 22.24 14.80
C ASP A 397 11.27 22.23 13.68
N GLY A 398 10.09 22.82 13.94
CA GLY A 398 8.97 22.87 13.00
C GLY A 398 8.18 21.56 12.88
N GLU A 399 8.39 20.61 13.80
CA GLU A 399 7.73 19.32 13.81
C GLU A 399 6.45 19.35 14.66
N GLY A 400 5.37 18.82 14.13
CA GLY A 400 4.08 18.76 14.79
C GLY A 400 3.16 17.72 14.15
N GLU A 401 1.92 17.64 14.63
CA GLU A 401 0.94 16.71 14.07
C GLU A 401 0.52 17.19 12.66
N ILE A 402 0.52 16.26 11.72
CA ILE A 402 0.10 16.53 10.33
C ILE A 402 -1.42 16.52 10.29
N TRP A 403 -2.00 17.64 9.88
CA TRP A 403 -3.44 17.76 9.66
C TRP A 403 -3.70 17.98 8.18
N VAL A 404 -4.70 17.27 7.63
CA VAL A 404 -5.01 17.24 6.20
C VAL A 404 -6.44 17.71 5.96
N LYS A 405 -6.61 18.53 4.91
CA LYS A 405 -7.92 18.93 4.40
C LYS A 405 -7.90 18.85 2.87
N GLY A 406 -8.78 18.04 2.30
CA GLY A 406 -8.87 17.85 0.86
C GLY A 406 -10.08 16.98 0.48
N PRO A 407 -10.36 16.85 -0.82
CA PRO A 407 -11.47 16.03 -1.33
C PRO A 407 -11.27 14.51 -1.11
N ASN A 408 -10.02 14.06 -0.93
CA ASN A 408 -9.64 12.68 -0.64
C ASN A 408 -9.88 12.27 0.82
N VAL A 409 -10.11 13.23 1.72
CA VAL A 409 -10.36 12.95 3.15
C VAL A 409 -11.68 12.21 3.33
N MET A 410 -11.70 11.21 4.20
CA MET A 410 -12.85 10.40 4.53
C MET A 410 -14.08 11.20 4.95
N ILE A 411 -15.26 10.63 4.77
CA ILE A 411 -16.51 11.17 5.31
C ILE A 411 -16.52 11.10 6.84
N GLY A 412 -15.96 10.01 7.41
CA GLY A 412 -15.90 9.73 8.84
C GLY A 412 -15.75 8.25 9.12
N TYR A 413 -15.89 7.86 10.38
CA TYR A 413 -15.90 6.46 10.80
C TYR A 413 -17.33 5.92 10.86
N TYR A 414 -17.55 4.79 10.20
CA TYR A 414 -18.87 4.16 10.09
C TYR A 414 -19.40 3.74 11.46
N LYS A 415 -20.60 4.21 11.83
CA LYS A 415 -21.25 3.98 13.13
C LYS A 415 -20.42 4.41 14.35
N ASP A 416 -19.46 5.33 14.17
CA ASP A 416 -18.65 5.88 15.26
C ASP A 416 -18.55 7.41 15.13
N GLU A 417 -19.66 8.08 15.42
CA GLU A 417 -19.76 9.54 15.36
C GLU A 417 -18.78 10.22 16.34
N LYS A 418 -18.61 9.63 17.54
CA LYS A 418 -17.67 10.15 18.53
C LYS A 418 -16.24 10.16 17.99
N ALA A 419 -15.75 9.03 17.46
CA ALA A 419 -14.44 8.97 16.86
C ALA A 419 -14.31 9.88 15.65
N THR A 420 -15.38 10.06 14.88
CA THR A 420 -15.42 11.00 13.75
C THR A 420 -15.21 12.42 14.23
N VAL A 421 -15.99 12.90 15.20
CA VAL A 421 -15.83 14.26 15.75
C VAL A 421 -14.43 14.47 16.34
N GLU A 422 -13.92 13.47 17.10
CA GLU A 422 -12.58 13.53 17.68
C GLU A 422 -11.46 13.56 16.64
N ALA A 423 -11.68 13.00 15.43
CA ALA A 423 -10.69 12.95 14.37
C ALA A 423 -10.54 14.27 13.60
N PHE A 424 -11.51 15.18 13.68
CA PHE A 424 -11.49 16.45 12.95
C PHE A 424 -11.32 17.66 13.88
N GLU A 425 -10.62 18.68 13.39
CA GLU A 425 -10.52 19.95 14.07
C GLU A 425 -10.38 21.09 13.05
N GLN A 426 -11.20 22.13 13.15
CA GLN A 426 -11.23 23.26 12.22
C GLN A 426 -11.41 22.84 10.75
N GLY A 427 -12.08 21.71 10.49
CA GLY A 427 -12.27 21.15 9.15
C GLY A 427 -11.04 20.41 8.59
N TYR A 428 -10.00 20.19 9.39
CA TYR A 428 -8.87 19.32 9.08
C TYR A 428 -9.03 17.97 9.75
N PHE A 429 -8.64 16.92 9.06
CA PHE A 429 -8.47 15.60 9.63
C PHE A 429 -7.10 15.50 10.34
N LYS A 430 -7.10 15.01 11.57
CA LYS A 430 -5.90 14.80 12.39
C LYS A 430 -5.33 13.40 12.11
N THR A 431 -4.19 13.33 11.42
CA THR A 431 -3.65 12.04 10.96
C THR A 431 -3.09 11.17 12.08
N GLY A 432 -2.72 11.77 13.20
CA GLY A 432 -1.96 11.11 14.25
C GLY A 432 -0.51 10.80 13.86
N ASP A 433 -0.04 11.30 12.73
CA ASP A 433 1.36 11.25 12.31
C ASP A 433 2.02 12.61 12.55
N TYR A 434 3.30 12.60 12.92
CA TYR A 434 4.12 13.79 13.13
C TYR A 434 5.05 14.02 11.95
N GLY A 435 5.27 15.27 11.63
CA GLY A 435 6.16 15.66 10.54
C GLY A 435 6.38 17.15 10.45
N LYS A 436 7.05 17.57 9.39
CA LYS A 436 7.30 18.98 9.06
C LYS A 436 7.19 19.24 7.57
N LEU A 437 6.84 20.46 7.23
CA LEU A 437 6.90 21.01 5.87
C LEU A 437 8.12 21.91 5.75
N ASP A 438 8.90 21.71 4.68
CA ASP A 438 9.93 22.67 4.34
C ASP A 438 9.34 23.90 3.61
N LYS A 439 10.18 24.92 3.38
CA LYS A 439 9.79 26.16 2.67
C LYS A 439 9.32 25.95 1.22
N ASN A 440 9.56 24.78 0.65
CA ASN A 440 9.16 24.41 -0.72
C ASN A 440 7.88 23.55 -0.73
N GLY A 441 7.27 23.29 0.43
CA GLY A 441 6.08 22.43 0.55
C GLY A 441 6.40 20.93 0.49
N ILE A 442 7.64 20.54 0.77
CA ILE A 442 8.04 19.14 0.85
C ILE A 442 7.74 18.62 2.26
N LEU A 443 7.02 17.49 2.33
CA LEU A 443 6.63 16.86 3.58
C LEU A 443 7.66 15.82 4.04
N TYR A 444 8.01 15.88 5.31
CA TYR A 444 8.87 14.91 6.01
C TYR A 444 8.10 14.31 7.17
N ILE A 445 8.05 12.99 7.25
CA ILE A 445 7.44 12.26 8.36
C ILE A 445 8.52 11.97 9.39
N THR A 446 8.25 12.31 10.66
CA THR A 446 9.18 12.07 11.77
C THR A 446 8.75 10.89 12.63
N GLY A 447 7.44 10.61 12.75
CA GLY A 447 6.95 9.45 13.50
C GLY A 447 5.45 9.47 13.73
N ARG A 448 4.99 8.58 14.62
CA ARG A 448 3.58 8.49 15.02
C ARG A 448 3.35 9.06 16.42
N LYS A 449 2.30 9.86 16.57
CA LYS A 449 1.89 10.48 17.84
C LYS A 449 1.78 9.45 18.97
N LYS A 450 1.16 8.32 18.71
CA LYS A 450 0.97 7.24 19.69
C LYS A 450 2.24 6.47 20.06
N ASN A 451 3.28 6.55 19.26
CA ASN A 451 4.56 5.89 19.50
C ASN A 451 5.60 6.86 20.07
N LEU A 452 5.27 8.17 20.09
CA LEU A 452 6.13 9.22 20.58
C LEU A 452 6.54 8.96 22.04
N ILE A 453 7.84 8.91 22.29
CA ILE A 453 8.42 8.83 23.62
C ILE A 453 8.66 10.25 24.09
N ILE A 454 7.97 10.65 25.16
CA ILE A 454 8.14 11.96 25.79
C ILE A 454 8.98 11.75 27.05
N LEU A 455 10.24 12.12 26.98
CA LEU A 455 11.15 11.98 28.11
C LEU A 455 10.82 12.95 29.24
N SER A 456 11.26 12.65 30.47
CA SER A 456 11.03 13.47 31.66
C SER A 456 11.54 14.91 31.53
N ASN A 457 12.50 15.16 30.65
CA ASN A 457 13.03 16.50 30.34
C ASN A 457 12.24 17.22 29.22
N GLY A 458 11.08 16.69 28.80
CA GLY A 458 10.22 17.25 27.78
C GLY A 458 10.71 17.07 26.32
N LYS A 459 11.82 16.32 26.11
CA LYS A 459 12.30 16.02 24.76
C LYS A 459 11.52 14.88 24.12
N ASN A 460 11.19 15.07 22.84
CA ASN A 460 10.54 14.07 22.02
C ASN A 460 11.55 13.13 21.37
N VAL A 461 11.29 11.82 21.47
CA VAL A 461 12.04 10.80 20.72
C VAL A 461 11.05 10.05 19.83
N TYR A 462 11.31 10.06 18.54
CA TYR A 462 10.53 9.33 17.55
C TYR A 462 11.16 7.94 17.33
N PRO A 463 10.52 6.85 17.79
CA PRO A 463 11.07 5.50 17.64
C PRO A 463 11.44 5.15 16.21
N GLU A 464 10.60 5.57 15.25
CA GLU A 464 10.76 5.30 13.84
C GLU A 464 12.06 5.88 13.25
N GLU A 465 12.55 6.99 13.78
CA GLU A 465 13.84 7.57 13.39
C GLU A 465 15.00 6.65 13.73
N ILE A 466 14.97 6.07 14.92
CA ILE A 466 16.00 5.12 15.40
C ILE A 466 15.89 3.79 14.64
N GLU A 467 14.65 3.31 14.43
CA GLU A 467 14.37 2.10 13.66
C GLU A 467 14.92 2.20 12.24
N ASN A 468 14.67 3.33 11.57
CA ASN A 468 15.18 3.59 10.21
C ASN A 468 16.71 3.62 10.13
N ALA A 469 17.37 4.07 11.16
CA ALA A 469 18.83 4.05 11.21
C ALA A 469 19.42 2.64 11.34
N LEU A 470 18.68 1.71 11.97
CA LEU A 470 19.17 0.37 12.29
C LEU A 470 18.60 -0.74 11.41
N VAL A 471 17.50 -0.53 10.72
CA VAL A 471 16.87 -1.58 9.88
C VAL A 471 17.74 -2.01 8.70
N ALA A 472 18.62 -1.14 8.22
CA ALA A 472 19.56 -1.44 7.14
C ALA A 472 20.81 -2.19 7.61
N VAL A 473 21.00 -2.37 8.91
CA VAL A 473 22.16 -3.12 9.46
C VAL A 473 22.08 -4.57 8.99
N PRO A 474 23.18 -5.11 8.41
CA PRO A 474 23.23 -6.50 8.02
C PRO A 474 22.94 -7.43 9.21
N GLY A 475 22.07 -8.41 9.02
CA GLY A 475 21.62 -9.30 10.09
C GLY A 475 20.41 -8.81 10.89
N VAL A 476 19.86 -7.63 10.58
CA VAL A 476 18.54 -7.18 11.07
C VAL A 476 17.46 -7.55 10.06
N LEU A 477 16.48 -8.30 10.47
CA LEU A 477 15.27 -8.57 9.64
C LEU A 477 14.17 -7.59 9.98
N ASP A 478 13.93 -7.39 11.28
CA ASP A 478 12.95 -6.42 11.79
C ASP A 478 13.46 -5.77 13.07
N ILE A 479 13.00 -4.56 13.33
CA ILE A 479 13.31 -3.82 14.54
C ILE A 479 12.13 -2.99 15.01
N ILE A 480 11.95 -2.87 16.32
CA ILE A 480 11.13 -1.84 16.94
C ILE A 480 11.91 -1.13 18.02
N VAL A 481 11.57 0.14 18.21
CA VAL A 481 12.08 0.96 19.32
C VAL A 481 10.92 1.43 20.16
N TYR A 482 11.09 1.43 21.47
CA TYR A 482 10.07 1.85 22.44
C TYR A 482 10.68 2.30 23.76
N GLU A 483 9.90 3.01 24.56
CA GLU A 483 10.23 3.28 25.95
C GLU A 483 9.93 2.04 26.78
N GLY A 484 10.98 1.38 27.26
CA GLY A 484 10.85 0.24 28.13
C GLY A 484 10.80 0.65 29.59
N GLN A 485 9.87 0.03 30.35
CA GLN A 485 9.73 0.22 31.78
C GLN A 485 10.18 -1.02 32.54
N SER A 486 10.88 -0.85 33.66
CA SER A 486 11.24 -1.97 34.51
C SER A 486 10.02 -2.49 35.30
N ARG A 487 9.81 -3.81 35.28
CA ARG A 487 8.77 -4.47 36.09
C ARG A 487 9.09 -4.45 37.59
N ARG A 488 10.32 -4.14 37.99
CA ARG A 488 10.81 -4.22 39.36
C ARG A 488 10.61 -2.94 40.18
N GLY A 489 9.77 -2.00 39.68
CA GLY A 489 9.39 -0.80 40.45
C GLY A 489 10.52 0.23 40.58
N MET A 490 11.62 0.11 39.88
CA MET A 490 12.60 1.20 39.72
C MET A 490 12.08 2.15 38.63
N GLU A 491 12.04 3.44 38.91
CA GLU A 491 11.74 4.49 37.92
C GLU A 491 12.87 4.61 36.86
N TYR A 492 13.16 3.49 36.20
CA TYR A 492 14.18 3.48 35.14
C TYR A 492 13.50 3.20 33.81
N ASN A 493 13.35 4.25 33.02
CA ASN A 493 12.90 4.16 31.67
C ASN A 493 14.10 4.23 30.73
N ALA A 494 14.15 3.35 29.75
CA ALA A 494 15.20 3.35 28.75
C ALA A 494 14.63 3.25 27.35
N ILE A 495 15.30 3.82 26.37
CA ILE A 495 15.03 3.54 24.97
C ILE A 495 15.51 2.11 24.70
N VAL A 496 14.59 1.25 24.35
CA VAL A 496 14.85 -0.16 24.01
C VAL A 496 14.80 -0.31 22.50
N ALA A 497 15.84 -0.91 21.93
CA ALA A 497 15.80 -1.44 20.57
C ALA A 497 15.61 -2.96 20.65
N GLU A 498 14.51 -3.47 20.13
CA GLU A 498 14.21 -4.89 20.07
C GLU A 498 14.30 -5.35 18.62
N VAL A 499 15.22 -6.29 18.35
CA VAL A 499 15.60 -6.73 17.01
C VAL A 499 15.21 -8.19 16.81
N TYR A 500 14.58 -8.50 15.68
CA TYR A 500 14.48 -9.85 15.17
C TYR A 500 15.56 -10.05 14.10
N PRO A 501 16.51 -10.98 14.33
CA PRO A 501 17.66 -11.13 13.45
C PRO A 501 17.30 -11.91 12.19
N ASP A 502 18.03 -11.64 11.11
CA ASP A 502 18.07 -12.47 9.91
C ASP A 502 18.97 -13.70 10.22
N MET A 503 18.32 -14.80 10.60
CA MET A 503 19.02 -16.02 11.02
C MET A 503 19.83 -16.62 9.88
N GLU A 504 19.31 -16.61 8.65
CA GLU A 504 20.02 -17.12 7.47
C GLU A 504 21.32 -16.33 7.22
N PHE A 505 21.22 -15.00 7.33
CA PHE A 505 22.40 -14.13 7.24
C PHE A 505 23.41 -14.42 8.35
N CYS A 506 22.96 -14.57 9.59
CA CYS A 506 23.83 -14.81 10.74
C CYS A 506 24.59 -16.14 10.60
N GLU A 507 23.88 -17.22 10.25
CA GLU A 507 24.47 -18.55 10.02
C GLU A 507 25.49 -18.52 8.88
N LYS A 508 25.11 -17.94 7.73
CA LYS A 508 26.00 -17.84 6.55
C LYS A 508 27.29 -17.06 6.82
N ASN A 509 27.25 -16.08 7.73
CA ASN A 509 28.42 -15.26 8.07
C ASN A 509 29.12 -15.69 9.37
N GLY A 510 28.77 -16.85 9.96
CA GLY A 510 29.39 -17.40 11.15
C GLY A 510 29.22 -16.52 12.40
N ILE A 511 28.10 -15.81 12.52
CA ILE A 511 27.81 -14.95 13.65
C ILE A 511 27.19 -15.80 14.77
N GLU A 512 28.01 -16.24 15.71
CA GLU A 512 27.59 -17.07 16.85
C GLU A 512 26.88 -16.23 17.93
N ASP A 513 27.47 -15.10 18.33
CA ASP A 513 26.86 -14.17 19.28
C ASP A 513 26.18 -13.01 18.54
N ILE A 514 24.93 -13.25 18.16
CA ILE A 514 24.11 -12.27 17.43
C ILE A 514 23.93 -10.97 18.24
N LYS A 515 23.79 -11.08 19.57
CA LYS A 515 23.62 -9.90 20.43
C LYS A 515 24.87 -9.04 20.47
N ALA A 516 26.03 -9.65 20.62
CA ALA A 516 27.32 -8.93 20.58
C ALA A 516 27.53 -8.27 19.20
N TYR A 517 27.22 -8.99 18.12
CA TYR A 517 27.30 -8.46 16.75
C TYR A 517 26.41 -7.21 16.56
N LEU A 518 25.13 -7.32 16.88
CA LEU A 518 24.18 -6.20 16.74
C LEU A 518 24.53 -5.02 17.66
N LYS A 519 25.10 -5.32 18.84
CA LYS A 519 25.54 -4.28 19.78
C LYS A 519 26.59 -3.35 19.19
N THR A 520 27.46 -3.82 18.31
CA THR A 520 28.48 -2.97 17.67
C THR A 520 27.83 -1.82 16.88
N PHE A 521 26.74 -2.09 16.16
CA PHE A 521 25.99 -1.10 15.39
C PHE A 521 25.17 -0.17 16.27
N VAL A 522 24.63 -0.67 17.38
CA VAL A 522 23.96 0.17 18.40
C VAL A 522 24.98 1.13 19.04
N ASP A 523 26.18 0.64 19.34
CA ASP A 523 27.24 1.48 19.90
C ASP A 523 27.71 2.55 18.89
N ASP A 524 27.78 2.21 17.59
CA ASP A 524 28.08 3.17 16.51
C ASP A 524 27.00 4.23 16.37
N TYR A 525 25.70 3.83 16.38
CA TYR A 525 24.59 4.76 16.42
C TYR A 525 24.69 5.70 17.64
N ASN A 526 24.92 5.13 18.83
CA ASN A 526 25.00 5.88 20.08
C ASN A 526 26.17 6.88 20.14
N ARG A 527 27.25 6.68 19.36
CA ARG A 527 28.36 7.65 19.26
C ARG A 527 27.96 8.94 18.58
N THR A 528 27.07 8.87 17.60
CA THR A 528 26.61 10.01 16.80
C THR A 528 25.29 10.59 17.27
N ALA A 529 24.49 9.79 17.96
CA ALA A 529 23.19 10.18 18.46
C ALA A 529 23.29 11.20 19.60
N VAL A 530 22.37 12.19 19.60
CA VAL A 530 22.21 13.09 20.74
C VAL A 530 21.90 12.32 22.02
N PRO A 531 22.34 12.80 23.19
CA PRO A 531 22.24 12.02 24.44
C PRO A 531 20.88 11.43 24.74
N TYR A 532 19.80 12.14 24.45
CA TYR A 532 18.42 11.74 24.76
C TYR A 532 17.84 10.73 23.77
N LYS A 533 18.49 10.48 22.62
CA LYS A 533 18.09 9.46 21.63
C LYS A 533 18.92 8.17 21.72
N LYS A 534 19.86 8.07 22.68
CA LYS A 534 20.71 6.90 22.82
C LYS A 534 19.92 5.69 23.26
N ILE A 535 20.19 4.56 22.61
CA ILE A 535 19.61 3.26 22.96
C ILE A 535 20.28 2.76 24.24
N GLY A 536 19.48 2.55 25.27
CA GLY A 536 19.93 2.05 26.58
C GLY A 536 19.91 0.53 26.67
N VAL A 537 18.99 -0.13 25.96
CA VAL A 537 18.81 -1.59 26.02
C VAL A 537 18.67 -2.16 24.61
N LEU A 538 19.43 -3.21 24.31
CA LEU A 538 19.27 -4.03 23.11
C LEU A 538 18.66 -5.39 23.48
N LYS A 539 17.50 -5.73 22.89
CA LYS A 539 16.87 -7.04 22.97
C LYS A 539 16.96 -7.76 21.62
N VAL A 540 17.20 -9.06 21.67
CA VAL A 540 17.23 -9.92 20.48
C VAL A 540 16.11 -10.95 20.60
N ARG A 541 15.18 -10.93 19.64
CA ARG A 541 14.04 -11.85 19.60
C ARG A 541 14.42 -13.21 19.02
N LYS A 542 13.76 -14.23 19.53
CA LYS A 542 13.83 -15.59 18.97
C LYS A 542 12.69 -15.90 18.00
N LYS A 543 11.59 -15.11 18.04
CA LYS A 543 10.41 -15.28 17.19
C LYS A 543 10.12 -13.99 16.45
N GLU A 544 9.64 -14.11 15.21
CA GLU A 544 9.21 -12.97 14.40
C GLU A 544 8.19 -12.10 15.15
N PHE A 545 8.19 -10.80 14.83
CA PHE A 545 7.17 -9.89 15.34
C PHE A 545 5.80 -10.25 14.75
N PRO A 546 4.70 -10.11 15.52
CA PRO A 546 3.36 -10.23 14.97
C PRO A 546 3.14 -9.12 13.94
N LYS A 547 2.76 -9.49 12.73
CA LYS A 547 2.54 -8.57 11.60
C LYS A 547 1.12 -8.70 11.06
N ASN A 548 0.63 -7.63 10.44
CA ASN A 548 -0.58 -7.69 9.63
C ASN A 548 -0.25 -8.12 8.18
N THR A 549 -1.26 -8.17 7.29
CA THR A 549 -1.10 -8.55 5.87
C THR A 549 -0.26 -7.58 5.05
N LEU A 550 -0.17 -6.32 5.44
CA LEU A 550 0.79 -5.34 4.91
C LEU A 550 2.19 -5.49 5.50
N ARG A 551 2.44 -6.58 6.26
CA ARG A 551 3.70 -6.84 6.95
C ARG A 551 4.13 -5.77 7.98
N LYS A 552 3.19 -4.93 8.44
CA LYS A 552 3.44 -3.96 9.52
C LYS A 552 3.40 -4.66 10.88
N ILE A 553 4.38 -4.34 11.73
CA ILE A 553 4.47 -4.89 13.09
C ILE A 553 3.30 -4.37 13.94
N GLN A 554 2.60 -5.28 14.59
CA GLN A 554 1.49 -4.99 15.51
C GLN A 554 2.03 -4.72 16.93
N ARG A 555 2.51 -3.49 17.17
CA ARG A 555 3.14 -3.08 18.44
C ARG A 555 2.28 -3.36 19.67
N PHE A 556 0.95 -3.23 19.57
CA PHE A 556 0.01 -3.45 20.66
C PHE A 556 -0.05 -4.90 21.17
N LYS A 557 0.52 -5.85 20.42
CA LYS A 557 0.65 -7.26 20.81
C LYS A 557 1.97 -7.59 21.50
N LEU A 558 2.82 -6.59 21.74
CA LEU A 558 4.17 -6.79 22.24
C LEU A 558 4.29 -6.45 23.73
N ASP A 559 5.16 -7.17 24.39
CA ASP A 559 5.59 -6.85 25.76
C ASP A 559 6.72 -5.79 25.69
N MET A 560 6.41 -4.58 26.11
CA MET A 560 7.34 -3.45 26.11
C MET A 560 8.09 -3.26 27.43
N SER A 561 8.24 -4.29 28.25
CA SER A 561 9.07 -4.23 29.46
C SER A 561 10.57 -4.22 29.11
N ILE A 562 11.40 -3.76 30.05
CA ILE A 562 12.87 -3.84 29.94
C ILE A 562 13.37 -5.25 30.32
N ASP A 563 12.69 -5.94 31.23
CA ASP A 563 13.10 -7.21 31.84
C ASP A 563 12.80 -8.43 30.98
#